data_21d8f4a6f70d3204ee00b8e36f8e8e6f
#
_entry.id   21d8f4a6f70d3204ee00b8e36f8e8e6f
#
_cell.length_a   1.000
_cell.length_b   1.000
_cell.length_c   1.000
_cell.angle_alpha   90.00
_cell.angle_beta   90.00
_cell.angle_gamma   90.00
#
_symmetry.space_group_name_H-M   'P 1'
#
loop_
_entity.id
_entity.type
_entity.pdbx_description
1 polymer ?
#
loop_
_entity_poly.entity_id
_entity_poly.type
_entity_poly.pdbx_seq_one_letter_code
_entity_poly.pdbx_strand_id
1 'polypeptide(L)'
;MSLPTPAGDLSGTIEVLNEAPNKTRSLVKIDLSSVGGGSLVVEERFDGTSGYAMDTLQGNGAITGSRLENLRNAIFPSPFLDYKQRGTKIELAGKETVGDRDVFALIMTPASGPAVRLSIDAATYLPVKVAVTVDLPQVGSVEQTFEFSDFRDVDGVKVPFALKGMTGAQSFSIVFSKVEHNVKIDPALFVKPADK
;
A
#
# COMPACT_ATOMS: atom_id res chain seq x y z
N MET A 1 11.42 6.95 -4.45
CA MET A 1 11.47 5.64 -3.79
C MET A 1 12.92 5.21 -3.67
N SER A 2 13.31 4.62 -2.54
CA SER A 2 14.64 4.06 -2.31
C SER A 2 14.50 2.67 -1.69
N LEU A 3 15.34 1.72 -2.15
CA LEU A 3 15.47 0.37 -1.60
C LEU A 3 16.94 0.14 -1.22
N PRO A 4 17.25 0.03 0.07
CA PRO A 4 18.57 -0.39 0.52
C PRO A 4 18.82 -1.84 0.12
N THR A 5 20.01 -2.11 -0.45
CA THR A 5 20.47 -3.48 -0.74
C THR A 5 21.94 -3.64 -0.32
N PRO A 6 22.44 -4.88 -0.13
CA PRO A 6 23.84 -5.12 0.17
C PRO A 6 24.81 -4.58 -0.91
N ALA A 7 24.33 -4.42 -2.13
CA ALA A 7 25.11 -3.90 -3.27
C ALA A 7 25.03 -2.38 -3.43
N GLY A 8 24.26 -1.69 -2.58
CA GLY A 8 24.00 -0.26 -2.62
C GLY A 8 22.52 0.06 -2.73
N ASP A 9 22.17 1.32 -2.59
CA ASP A 9 20.78 1.76 -2.65
C ASP A 9 20.28 1.81 -4.10
N LEU A 10 19.15 1.14 -4.35
CA LEU A 10 18.41 1.29 -5.60
C LEU A 10 17.44 2.45 -5.49
N SER A 11 17.34 3.23 -6.54
CA SER A 11 16.40 4.36 -6.65
C SER A 11 15.30 4.08 -7.66
N GLY A 12 14.16 4.73 -7.48
CA GLY A 12 13.06 4.55 -8.41
C GLY A 12 11.96 5.60 -8.22
N THR A 13 10.95 5.49 -9.06
CA THR A 13 9.75 6.32 -9.02
C THR A 13 8.53 5.46 -8.73
N ILE A 14 7.53 6.06 -8.10
CA ILE A 14 6.21 5.46 -7.90
C ILE A 14 5.14 6.46 -8.27
N GLU A 15 4.14 5.99 -8.99
CA GLU A 15 2.87 6.67 -9.23
C GLU A 15 1.75 5.82 -8.65
N VAL A 16 0.84 6.42 -7.89
CA VAL A 16 -0.34 5.74 -7.35
C VAL A 16 -1.57 6.54 -7.74
N LEU A 17 -2.55 5.86 -8.31
CA LEU A 17 -3.87 6.39 -8.63
C LEU A 17 -4.90 5.61 -7.81
N ASN A 18 -5.80 6.34 -7.15
CA ASN A 18 -6.90 5.74 -6.41
C ASN A 18 -8.23 6.36 -6.82
N GLU A 19 -9.26 5.54 -6.96
CA GLU A 19 -10.64 5.97 -7.19
C GLU A 19 -11.57 5.23 -6.23
N ALA A 20 -12.42 5.97 -5.56
CA ALA A 20 -13.39 5.39 -4.63
C ALA A 20 -14.35 4.39 -5.36
N PRO A 21 -14.78 3.32 -4.69
CA PRO A 21 -14.48 3.02 -3.28
C PRO A 21 -13.16 2.27 -3.05
N ASN A 22 -12.57 1.61 -4.06
CA ASN A 22 -11.41 0.74 -3.86
C ASN A 22 -10.60 0.47 -5.14
N LYS A 23 -10.80 1.22 -6.23
CA LYS A 23 -9.94 1.05 -7.40
C LYS A 23 -8.56 1.65 -7.14
N THR A 24 -7.52 0.95 -7.58
CA THR A 24 -6.15 1.42 -7.45
C THR A 24 -5.28 0.99 -8.63
N ARG A 25 -4.32 1.83 -8.95
CA ARG A 25 -3.20 1.51 -9.82
C ARG A 25 -1.92 1.99 -9.16
N SER A 26 -0.93 1.13 -9.10
CA SER A 26 0.43 1.52 -8.73
C SER A 26 1.39 1.18 -9.86
N LEU A 27 2.29 2.11 -10.18
CA LEU A 27 3.36 1.92 -11.16
C LEU A 27 4.68 2.25 -10.48
N VAL A 28 5.51 1.24 -10.29
CA VAL A 28 6.85 1.35 -9.72
C VAL A 28 7.87 1.13 -10.83
N LYS A 29 8.87 2.00 -10.90
CA LYS A 29 10.02 1.85 -11.80
C LYS A 29 11.29 1.99 -10.97
N ILE A 30 12.15 0.98 -10.98
CA ILE A 30 13.40 0.94 -10.23
C ILE A 30 14.56 0.83 -11.22
N ASP A 31 15.56 1.68 -11.04
CA ASP A 31 16.81 1.60 -11.78
C ASP A 31 17.73 0.55 -11.16
N LEU A 32 18.09 -0.48 -11.92
CA LEU A 32 18.97 -1.56 -11.52
C LEU A 32 20.38 -1.42 -12.11
N SER A 33 20.71 -0.30 -12.74
CA SER A 33 22.00 -0.09 -13.40
C SER A 33 23.18 -0.23 -12.44
N SER A 34 23.02 0.18 -11.19
CA SER A 34 24.06 0.06 -10.13
C SER A 34 24.41 -1.39 -9.76
N VAL A 35 23.52 -2.35 -10.08
CA VAL A 35 23.72 -3.79 -9.82
C VAL A 35 23.86 -4.58 -11.14
N GLY A 36 24.15 -3.90 -12.26
CA GLY A 36 24.37 -4.52 -13.56
C GLY A 36 23.10 -4.94 -14.31
N GLY A 37 21.93 -4.48 -13.86
CA GLY A 37 20.63 -4.70 -14.49
C GLY A 37 20.17 -3.50 -15.34
N GLY A 38 18.98 -3.63 -15.91
CA GLY A 38 18.28 -2.56 -16.61
C GLY A 38 17.29 -1.84 -15.69
N SER A 39 16.02 -1.84 -16.05
CA SER A 39 14.93 -1.23 -15.28
C SER A 39 13.92 -2.29 -14.87
N LEU A 40 13.61 -2.36 -13.57
CA LEU A 40 12.48 -3.12 -13.08
C LEU A 40 11.24 -2.23 -13.17
N VAL A 41 10.20 -2.75 -13.81
CA VAL A 41 8.88 -2.11 -13.84
C VAL A 41 7.86 -3.07 -13.25
N VAL A 42 7.18 -2.62 -12.19
CA VAL A 42 6.06 -3.35 -11.59
C VAL A 42 4.84 -2.46 -11.65
N GLU A 43 3.79 -2.94 -12.28
CA GLU A 43 2.51 -2.23 -12.34
C GLU A 43 1.42 -3.16 -11.81
N GLU A 44 0.64 -2.66 -10.85
CA GLU A 44 -0.55 -3.33 -10.33
C GLU A 44 -1.78 -2.50 -10.68
N ARG A 45 -2.83 -3.17 -11.13
CA ARG A 45 -4.13 -2.57 -11.43
C ARG A 45 -5.22 -3.34 -10.73
N PHE A 46 -6.16 -2.63 -10.16
CA PHE A 46 -7.35 -3.20 -9.53
C PHE A 46 -8.56 -2.34 -9.85
N ASP A 47 -9.59 -2.95 -10.44
CA ASP A 47 -10.80 -2.27 -10.90
C ASP A 47 -11.94 -2.23 -9.87
N GLY A 48 -11.66 -2.68 -8.64
CA GLY A 48 -12.65 -2.86 -7.57
C GLY A 48 -13.13 -4.31 -7.42
N THR A 49 -12.82 -5.19 -8.37
CA THR A 49 -13.23 -6.59 -8.38
C THR A 49 -12.08 -7.53 -8.69
N SER A 50 -11.35 -7.24 -9.75
CA SER A 50 -10.25 -8.03 -10.32
C SER A 50 -8.93 -7.27 -10.27
N GLY A 51 -7.85 -7.97 -9.96
CA GLY A 51 -6.50 -7.41 -9.96
C GLY A 51 -5.63 -8.04 -11.03
N TYR A 52 -4.72 -7.25 -11.59
CA TYR A 52 -3.74 -7.66 -12.57
C TYR A 52 -2.38 -7.03 -12.28
N ALA A 53 -1.34 -7.85 -12.30
CA ALA A 53 0.05 -7.40 -12.12
C ALA A 53 0.85 -7.59 -13.39
N MET A 54 1.70 -6.62 -13.69
CA MET A 54 2.71 -6.66 -14.74
C MET A 54 4.06 -6.43 -14.08
N ASP A 55 4.98 -7.39 -14.25
CA ASP A 55 6.29 -7.37 -13.63
C ASP A 55 7.33 -7.83 -14.66
N THR A 56 8.32 -7.00 -14.91
CA THR A 56 9.35 -7.28 -15.94
C THR A 56 10.29 -8.43 -15.56
N LEU A 57 10.32 -8.84 -14.27
CA LEU A 57 11.13 -9.98 -13.80
C LEU A 57 10.30 -11.23 -13.57
N GLN A 58 9.08 -11.09 -13.01
CA GLN A 58 8.25 -12.23 -12.64
C GLN A 58 7.19 -12.56 -13.68
N GLY A 59 6.99 -11.68 -14.67
CA GLY A 59 5.96 -11.81 -15.70
C GLY A 59 4.61 -11.22 -15.26
N ASN A 60 3.62 -11.41 -16.12
CA ASN A 60 2.31 -10.79 -15.98
C ASN A 60 1.27 -11.82 -15.56
N GLY A 61 0.33 -11.43 -14.72
CA GLY A 61 -0.72 -12.35 -14.27
C GLY A 61 -1.83 -11.70 -13.46
N ALA A 62 -2.89 -12.48 -13.23
CA ALA A 62 -3.96 -12.08 -12.33
C ALA A 62 -3.47 -12.06 -10.88
N ILE A 63 -3.91 -11.06 -10.13
CA ILE A 63 -3.72 -11.01 -8.68
C ILE A 63 -4.78 -11.92 -8.04
N THR A 64 -4.34 -12.82 -7.16
CA THR A 64 -5.21 -13.82 -6.50
C THR A 64 -4.88 -13.94 -5.02
N GLY A 65 -5.62 -14.78 -4.30
CA GLY A 65 -5.37 -15.11 -2.88
C GLY A 65 -5.47 -13.90 -1.96
N SER A 66 -4.68 -13.90 -0.89
CA SER A 66 -4.68 -12.85 0.13
C SER A 66 -4.34 -11.47 -0.45
N ARG A 67 -3.49 -11.40 -1.49
CA ARG A 67 -3.17 -10.15 -2.17
C ARG A 67 -4.41 -9.50 -2.81
N LEU A 68 -5.28 -10.29 -3.44
CA LEU A 68 -6.55 -9.80 -3.99
C LEU A 68 -7.50 -9.35 -2.89
N GLU A 69 -7.60 -10.11 -1.79
CA GLU A 69 -8.44 -9.74 -0.66
C GLU A 69 -7.96 -8.45 0.01
N ASN A 70 -6.65 -8.25 0.13
CA ASN A 70 -6.08 -6.99 0.62
C ASN A 70 -6.49 -5.80 -0.26
N LEU A 71 -6.46 -5.94 -1.59
CA LEU A 71 -6.91 -4.89 -2.51
C LEU A 71 -8.42 -4.61 -2.36
N ARG A 72 -9.24 -5.64 -2.22
CA ARG A 72 -10.69 -5.51 -2.00
C ARG A 72 -11.03 -4.77 -0.72
N ASN A 73 -10.21 -4.95 0.32
CA ASN A 73 -10.40 -4.34 1.64
C ASN A 73 -9.72 -2.96 1.78
N ALA A 74 -8.86 -2.58 0.83
CA ALA A 74 -8.19 -1.27 0.81
C ALA A 74 -9.14 -0.17 0.34
N ILE A 75 -10.08 0.21 1.20
CA ILE A 75 -11.11 1.20 0.89
C ILE A 75 -10.53 2.60 0.87
N PHE A 76 -10.78 3.34 -0.19
CA PHE A 76 -10.37 4.72 -0.39
C PHE A 76 -11.57 5.68 -0.27
N PRO A 77 -11.42 6.86 0.31
CA PRO A 77 -10.20 7.43 0.90
C PRO A 77 -9.89 6.95 2.32
N SER A 78 -10.74 6.17 2.95
CA SER A 78 -10.52 5.70 4.32
C SER A 78 -11.09 4.31 4.55
N PRO A 79 -10.37 3.40 5.21
CA PRO A 79 -10.86 2.08 5.57
C PRO A 79 -12.01 2.11 6.60
N PHE A 80 -12.22 3.25 7.25
CA PHE A 80 -13.33 3.44 8.21
C PHE A 80 -14.67 3.74 7.54
N LEU A 81 -14.69 4.07 6.24
CA LEU A 81 -15.94 4.31 5.52
C LEU A 81 -16.75 3.03 5.40
N ASP A 82 -18.00 3.10 5.81
CA ASP A 82 -19.00 2.03 5.70
C ASP A 82 -18.52 0.65 6.21
N TYR A 83 -17.55 0.63 7.15
CA TYR A 83 -16.92 -0.62 7.60
C TYR A 83 -17.94 -1.63 8.15
N LYS A 84 -18.99 -1.16 8.86
CA LYS A 84 -20.04 -2.04 9.40
C LYS A 84 -20.87 -2.69 8.29
N GLN A 85 -21.25 -1.92 7.27
CA GLN A 85 -22.01 -2.43 6.11
C GLN A 85 -21.20 -3.46 5.31
N ARG A 86 -19.87 -3.30 5.28
CA ARG A 86 -18.94 -4.27 4.67
C ARG A 86 -18.62 -5.48 5.56
N GLY A 87 -19.21 -5.56 6.75
CA GLY A 87 -18.96 -6.65 7.69
C GLY A 87 -17.58 -6.61 8.35
N THR A 88 -16.86 -5.48 8.27
CA THR A 88 -15.58 -5.32 8.95
C THR A 88 -15.81 -5.05 10.45
N LYS A 89 -15.13 -5.79 11.31
CA LYS A 89 -15.07 -5.54 12.75
C LYS A 89 -13.84 -4.68 13.05
N ILE A 90 -13.98 -3.72 13.96
CA ILE A 90 -12.87 -2.89 14.45
C ILE A 90 -12.85 -2.99 15.97
N GLU A 91 -11.72 -3.41 16.51
CA GLU A 91 -11.52 -3.62 17.93
C GLU A 91 -10.31 -2.83 18.40
N LEU A 92 -10.41 -2.19 19.56
CA LEU A 92 -9.28 -1.55 20.23
C LEU A 92 -8.46 -2.63 20.93
N ALA A 93 -7.24 -2.87 20.46
CA ALA A 93 -6.32 -3.82 21.06
C ALA A 93 -5.59 -3.23 22.29
N GLY A 94 -5.55 -1.89 22.40
CA GLY A 94 -4.95 -1.19 23.54
C GLY A 94 -4.19 0.07 23.15
N LYS A 95 -3.43 0.58 24.11
CA LYS A 95 -2.45 1.65 23.90
C LYS A 95 -1.06 1.04 23.81
N GLU A 96 -0.27 1.54 22.89
CA GLU A 96 1.10 1.07 22.62
C GLU A 96 1.98 2.29 22.31
N THR A 97 3.28 2.03 22.11
CA THR A 97 4.24 3.04 21.64
C THR A 97 4.82 2.62 20.31
N VAL A 98 4.84 3.52 19.34
CA VAL A 98 5.50 3.34 18.04
C VAL A 98 6.54 4.45 17.89
N GLY A 99 7.82 4.08 17.96
CA GLY A 99 8.90 5.06 18.09
C GLY A 99 8.77 5.81 19.41
N ASP A 100 8.59 7.12 19.33
CA ASP A 100 8.40 8.06 20.45
C ASP A 100 6.92 8.47 20.65
N ARG A 101 5.97 7.83 19.95
CA ARG A 101 4.55 8.21 19.94
C ARG A 101 3.68 7.20 20.66
N ASP A 102 2.81 7.70 21.53
CA ASP A 102 1.71 6.92 22.06
C ASP A 102 0.65 6.71 20.98
N VAL A 103 0.19 5.49 20.82
CA VAL A 103 -0.78 5.12 19.80
C VAL A 103 -1.91 4.29 20.35
N PHE A 104 -3.07 4.39 19.72
CA PHE A 104 -4.16 3.40 19.85
C PHE A 104 -3.93 2.32 18.79
N ALA A 105 -3.83 1.07 19.21
CA ALA A 105 -3.75 -0.07 18.32
C ALA A 105 -5.16 -0.59 18.02
N LEU A 106 -5.53 -0.59 16.74
CA LEU A 106 -6.80 -1.12 16.25
C LEU A 106 -6.55 -2.40 15.45
N ILE A 107 -7.40 -3.39 15.66
CA ILE A 107 -7.48 -4.57 14.80
C ILE A 107 -8.72 -4.44 13.95
N MET A 108 -8.53 -4.41 12.63
CA MET A 108 -9.60 -4.40 11.65
C MET A 108 -9.70 -5.80 11.02
N THR A 109 -10.79 -6.49 11.28
CA THR A 109 -11.06 -7.82 10.73
C THR A 109 -12.13 -7.72 9.67
N PRO A 110 -11.78 -7.79 8.36
CA PRO A 110 -12.75 -7.76 7.28
C PRO A 110 -13.58 -9.04 7.25
N ALA A 111 -14.69 -9.05 6.51
CA ALA A 111 -15.52 -10.25 6.32
C ALA A 111 -14.77 -11.36 5.55
N SER A 112 -13.77 -11.00 4.75
CA SER A 112 -12.89 -11.91 4.02
C SER A 112 -11.48 -11.34 3.96
N GLY A 113 -10.46 -12.20 4.02
CA GLY A 113 -9.05 -11.82 4.00
C GLY A 113 -8.44 -11.65 5.39
N PRO A 114 -7.15 -11.31 5.45
CA PRO A 114 -6.42 -11.18 6.71
C PRO A 114 -6.84 -9.94 7.49
N ALA A 115 -6.68 -10.02 8.83
CA ALA A 115 -6.83 -8.86 9.68
C ALA A 115 -5.70 -7.84 9.43
N VAL A 116 -6.04 -6.56 9.58
CA VAL A 116 -5.12 -5.43 9.47
C VAL A 116 -4.94 -4.80 10.84
N ARG A 117 -3.69 -4.61 11.25
CA ARG A 117 -3.38 -3.84 12.45
C ARG A 117 -3.07 -2.40 12.06
N LEU A 118 -3.79 -1.46 12.67
CA LEU A 118 -3.64 -0.02 12.43
C LEU A 118 -3.26 0.67 13.72
N SER A 119 -2.14 1.41 13.74
CA SER A 119 -1.72 2.25 14.86
C SER A 119 -2.07 3.70 14.56
N ILE A 120 -2.86 4.31 15.44
CA ILE A 120 -3.34 5.69 15.35
C ILE A 120 -2.65 6.50 16.44
N ASP A 121 -1.99 7.59 16.08
CA ASP A 121 -1.37 8.53 17.02
C ASP A 121 -2.42 9.04 18.03
N ALA A 122 -2.12 8.94 19.32
CA ALA A 122 -3.08 9.25 20.37
C ALA A 122 -3.38 10.75 20.51
N ALA A 123 -2.49 11.61 20.02
CA ALA A 123 -2.64 13.07 20.10
C ALA A 123 -3.30 13.65 18.85
N THR A 124 -2.92 13.17 17.66
CA THR A 124 -3.36 13.73 16.38
C THR A 124 -4.46 12.92 15.70
N TYR A 125 -4.68 11.68 16.13
CA TYR A 125 -5.57 10.69 15.51
C TYR A 125 -5.21 10.37 14.05
N LEU A 126 -3.99 10.65 13.61
CA LEU A 126 -3.51 10.27 12.30
C LEU A 126 -2.97 8.83 12.31
N PRO A 127 -3.12 8.07 11.22
CA PRO A 127 -2.50 6.75 11.10
C PRO A 127 -0.99 6.89 11.06
N VAL A 128 -0.28 6.15 11.90
CA VAL A 128 1.20 6.16 11.92
C VAL A 128 1.80 4.86 11.44
N LYS A 129 1.07 3.74 11.58
CA LYS A 129 1.55 2.44 11.11
C LYS A 129 0.38 1.54 10.71
N VAL A 130 0.58 0.79 9.64
CA VAL A 130 -0.30 -0.31 9.22
C VAL A 130 0.54 -1.57 9.11
N ALA A 131 0.02 -2.69 9.60
CA ALA A 131 0.59 -4.02 9.40
C ALA A 131 -0.46 -4.94 8.75
N VAL A 132 -0.08 -5.61 7.67
CA VAL A 132 -0.90 -6.56 6.93
C VAL A 132 -0.15 -7.85 6.71
N THR A 133 -0.85 -8.97 6.60
CA THR A 133 -0.26 -10.23 6.17
C THR A 133 -0.34 -10.34 4.65
N VAL A 134 0.77 -10.65 4.02
CA VAL A 134 0.87 -10.92 2.57
C VAL A 134 1.50 -12.30 2.33
N ASP A 135 1.04 -12.98 1.28
CA ASP A 135 1.63 -14.24 0.87
C ASP A 135 2.65 -13.97 -0.24
N LEU A 136 3.90 -14.31 0.02
CA LEU A 136 4.97 -14.23 -0.95
C LEU A 136 5.24 -15.61 -1.56
N PRO A 137 5.41 -15.71 -2.90
CA PRO A 137 5.79 -16.97 -3.54
C PRO A 137 7.05 -17.55 -2.89
N GLN A 138 7.05 -18.85 -2.61
CA GLN A 138 8.16 -19.62 -2.03
C GLN A 138 8.56 -19.27 -0.58
N VAL A 139 8.06 -18.16 -0.02
CA VAL A 139 8.34 -17.71 1.36
C VAL A 139 7.16 -18.01 2.28
N GLY A 140 5.94 -17.97 1.76
CA GLY A 140 4.70 -18.10 2.54
C GLY A 140 4.21 -16.75 3.08
N SER A 141 3.41 -16.82 4.14
CA SER A 141 2.81 -15.63 4.76
C SER A 141 3.84 -14.85 5.57
N VAL A 142 3.99 -13.57 5.25
CA VAL A 142 4.85 -12.62 5.95
C VAL A 142 4.09 -11.37 6.34
N GLU A 143 4.52 -10.74 7.44
CA GLU A 143 4.01 -9.42 7.79
C GLU A 143 4.68 -8.36 6.90
N GLN A 144 3.85 -7.49 6.35
CA GLN A 144 4.26 -6.26 5.68
C GLN A 144 3.78 -5.07 6.49
N THR A 145 4.68 -4.15 6.80
CA THR A 145 4.36 -2.94 7.56
C THR A 145 4.62 -1.69 6.76
N PHE A 146 3.81 -0.66 7.02
CA PHE A 146 3.96 0.68 6.46
C PHE A 146 3.90 1.69 7.58
N GLU A 147 4.91 2.55 7.70
CA GLU A 147 4.96 3.66 8.63
C GLU A 147 4.79 4.97 7.86
N PHE A 148 3.91 5.84 8.35
CA PHE A 148 3.53 7.09 7.70
C PHE A 148 4.11 8.28 8.46
N SER A 149 4.63 9.26 7.73
CA SER A 149 5.18 10.49 8.30
C SER A 149 5.06 11.66 7.32
N ASP A 150 5.55 12.85 7.70
CA ASP A 150 5.48 14.06 6.89
C ASP A 150 4.06 14.36 6.42
N PHE A 151 3.11 14.45 7.36
CA PHE A 151 1.73 14.78 7.06
C PHE A 151 1.60 16.24 6.65
N ARG A 152 1.14 16.47 5.44
CA ARG A 152 0.87 17.80 4.87
C ARG A 152 -0.61 17.99 4.63
N ASP A 153 -1.03 19.24 4.59
CA ASP A 153 -2.41 19.59 4.21
C ASP A 153 -2.50 19.66 2.68
N VAL A 154 -3.44 18.89 2.13
CA VAL A 154 -3.78 18.92 0.70
C VAL A 154 -5.31 19.05 0.63
N ASP A 155 -5.80 20.18 0.18
CA ASP A 155 -7.22 20.48 0.06
C ASP A 155 -8.01 20.25 1.38
N GLY A 156 -7.40 20.58 2.54
CA GLY A 156 -8.00 20.42 3.86
C GLY A 156 -7.90 19.00 4.44
N VAL A 157 -7.20 18.09 3.77
CA VAL A 157 -6.97 16.71 4.23
C VAL A 157 -5.51 16.50 4.61
N LYS A 158 -5.24 15.87 5.76
CA LYS A 158 -3.88 15.49 6.16
C LYS A 158 -3.44 14.22 5.41
N VAL A 159 -2.47 14.38 4.52
CA VAL A 159 -1.93 13.29 3.68
C VAL A 159 -0.47 13.05 4.04
N PRO A 160 -0.04 11.78 4.26
CA PRO A 160 1.36 11.46 4.49
C PRO A 160 2.16 11.60 3.19
N PHE A 161 3.26 12.36 3.24
CA PHE A 161 4.18 12.53 2.10
C PHE A 161 5.41 11.62 2.20
N ALA A 162 5.63 10.97 3.34
CA ALA A 162 6.68 9.98 3.49
C ALA A 162 6.10 8.67 4.04
N LEU A 163 6.57 7.57 3.46
CA LEU A 163 6.18 6.22 3.81
C LEU A 163 7.43 5.35 3.87
N LYS A 164 7.57 4.59 4.96
CA LYS A 164 8.59 3.54 5.09
C LYS A 164 7.89 2.19 5.15
N GLY A 165 8.24 1.31 4.22
CA GLY A 165 7.71 -0.06 4.17
C GLY A 165 8.76 -1.06 4.61
N MET A 166 8.28 -2.19 5.16
CA MET A 166 9.10 -3.36 5.49
C MET A 166 8.31 -4.62 5.16
N THR A 167 8.96 -5.56 4.49
CA THR A 167 8.40 -6.88 4.16
C THR A 167 9.46 -7.92 4.50
N GLY A 168 9.24 -8.67 5.58
CA GLY A 168 10.28 -9.51 6.14
C GLY A 168 11.52 -8.68 6.54
N ALA A 169 12.69 -9.02 6.00
CA ALA A 169 13.94 -8.29 6.25
C ALA A 169 14.18 -7.12 5.27
N GLN A 170 13.37 -6.98 4.23
CA GLN A 170 13.55 -5.96 3.21
C GLN A 170 12.77 -4.68 3.54
N SER A 171 13.46 -3.55 3.53
CA SER A 171 12.85 -2.23 3.73
C SER A 171 12.89 -1.41 2.46
N PHE A 172 11.96 -0.46 2.35
CA PHE A 172 11.95 0.56 1.31
C PHE A 172 11.39 1.87 1.85
N SER A 173 11.68 2.96 1.19
CA SER A 173 11.13 4.27 1.52
C SER A 173 10.56 4.95 0.28
N ILE A 174 9.45 5.66 0.47
CA ILE A 174 8.78 6.45 -0.56
C ILE A 174 8.61 7.87 -0.03
N VAL A 175 8.98 8.86 -0.85
CA VAL A 175 8.66 10.26 -0.61
C VAL A 175 7.84 10.74 -1.81
N PHE A 176 6.63 11.20 -1.55
CA PHE A 176 5.77 11.78 -2.57
C PHE A 176 6.16 13.24 -2.81
N SER A 177 6.40 13.58 -4.05
CA SER A 177 6.65 14.98 -4.46
C SER A 177 5.35 15.74 -4.66
N LYS A 178 4.26 15.04 -5.00
CA LYS A 178 2.96 15.62 -5.32
C LYS A 178 1.84 14.67 -4.94
N VAL A 179 0.75 15.23 -4.41
CA VAL A 179 -0.55 14.57 -4.22
C VAL A 179 -1.62 15.52 -4.74
N GLU A 180 -2.58 15.01 -5.48
CA GLU A 180 -3.71 15.76 -6.05
C GLU A 180 -5.00 15.00 -5.80
N HIS A 181 -6.05 15.70 -5.40
CA HIS A 181 -7.38 15.15 -5.24
C HIS A 181 -8.28 15.52 -6.43
N ASN A 182 -9.32 14.72 -6.63
CA ASN A 182 -10.39 14.98 -7.59
C ASN A 182 -9.91 15.20 -9.03
N VAL A 183 -8.78 14.58 -9.40
CA VAL A 183 -8.28 14.58 -10.77
C VAL A 183 -9.10 13.62 -11.63
N LYS A 184 -9.26 13.94 -12.91
CA LYS A 184 -9.89 13.01 -13.86
C LYS A 184 -8.92 11.89 -14.20
N ILE A 185 -9.30 10.65 -13.87
CA ILE A 185 -8.50 9.45 -14.17
C ILE A 185 -9.21 8.68 -15.29
N ASP A 186 -8.43 8.20 -16.27
CA ASP A 186 -8.96 7.29 -17.30
C ASP A 186 -9.29 5.94 -16.66
N PRO A 187 -10.55 5.45 -16.71
CA PRO A 187 -10.92 4.15 -16.16
C PRO A 187 -10.13 2.97 -16.72
N ALA A 188 -9.60 3.07 -17.94
CA ALA A 188 -8.77 2.04 -18.55
C ALA A 188 -7.46 1.78 -17.79
N LEU A 189 -7.03 2.70 -16.93
CA LEU A 189 -5.83 2.55 -16.09
C LEU A 189 -6.02 1.57 -14.94
N PHE A 190 -7.25 1.23 -14.57
CA PHE A 190 -7.53 0.30 -13.46
C PHE A 190 -7.77 -1.14 -13.92
N VAL A 191 -8.02 -1.39 -15.20
CA VAL A 191 -8.31 -2.72 -15.74
C VAL A 191 -7.07 -3.38 -16.36
N LYS A 192 -7.12 -4.72 -16.55
CA LYS A 192 -6.11 -5.45 -17.30
C LYS A 192 -5.91 -4.76 -18.67
N PRO A 193 -4.66 -4.47 -19.09
CA PRO A 193 -4.42 -3.98 -20.45
C PRO A 193 -4.92 -4.99 -21.49
N ALA A 194 -5.39 -4.48 -22.63
CA ALA A 194 -5.69 -5.35 -23.78
C ALA A 194 -4.44 -6.11 -24.19
N ASP A 195 -4.59 -7.39 -24.49
CA ASP A 195 -3.50 -8.18 -25.05
C ASP A 195 -3.08 -7.56 -26.39
N LYS A 196 -1.78 -7.28 -26.54
CA LYS A 196 -1.21 -6.76 -27.78
C LYS A 196 -0.95 -7.86 -28.78
#